data_20646bfca00cafa488bc6d5cf6d1c717
#
_entry.id   20646bfca00cafa488bc6d5cf6d1c717
#
_cell.length_a   1.000
_cell.length_b   1.000
_cell.length_c   1.000
_cell.angle_alpha   90.00
_cell.angle_beta   90.00
_cell.angle_gamma   90.00
#
_symmetry.space_group_name_H-M   'P 1'
#
loop_
_entity.id
_entity.type
_entity.pdbx_description
1 polymer ?
#
loop_
_entity_poly.entity_id
_entity_poly.type
_entity_poly.pdbx_seq_one_letter_code
_entity_poly.pdbx_strand_id
1 'polypeptide(L)' 'MIVDTSAVVAVLNGEHGWREFDAALRADPRPLMSAATYVELGLVVGRIRDPSVCRRLDRLLEAWGIE' A
#
# COMPACT_ATOMS: atom_id res chain seq x y z
N MET A 1 -7.14 -10.95 -3.56
CA MET A 1 -6.25 -10.75 -2.40
C MET A 1 -6.77 -9.58 -1.57
N ILE A 2 -6.83 -9.77 -0.27
CA ILE A 2 -7.20 -8.68 0.65
C ILE A 2 -5.91 -8.03 1.14
N VAL A 3 -5.81 -6.72 0.99
CA VAL A 3 -4.62 -5.94 1.32
C VAL A 3 -4.79 -5.32 2.70
N ASP A 4 -3.86 -5.57 3.62
CA ASP A 4 -3.89 -4.96 4.94
C ASP A 4 -2.84 -3.84 5.08
N THR A 5 -2.97 -3.07 6.17
CA THR A 5 -2.11 -1.92 6.44
C THR A 5 -0.64 -2.31 6.56
N SER A 6 -0.35 -3.39 7.28
CA SER A 6 1.04 -3.79 7.54
C SER A 6 1.78 -4.19 6.27
N ALA A 7 1.08 -4.83 5.34
CA ALA A 7 1.66 -5.23 4.06
C ALA A 7 2.02 -4.00 3.21
N VAL A 8 1.15 -3.00 3.17
CA VAL A 8 1.43 -1.77 2.43
C VAL A 8 2.60 -1.00 3.03
N VAL A 9 2.65 -0.90 4.35
CA VAL A 9 3.76 -0.26 5.07
C VAL A 9 5.07 -0.97 4.78
N ALA A 10 5.07 -2.31 4.74
CA ALA A 10 6.25 -3.09 4.41
C ALA A 10 6.78 -2.75 3.02
N VAL A 11 5.91 -2.58 2.04
CA VAL A 11 6.31 -2.17 0.68
C VAL A 11 6.86 -0.75 0.68
N LEU A 12 6.20 0.18 1.36
CA LEU A 12 6.66 1.58 1.44
C LEU A 12 8.05 1.70 2.08
N ASN A 13 8.32 0.86 3.08
CA ASN A 13 9.59 0.88 3.79
C ASN A 13 10.67 -0.02 3.17
N GLY A 14 10.34 -0.77 2.13
CA GLY A 14 11.27 -1.71 1.52
C GLY A 14 11.68 -2.85 2.44
N GLU A 15 10.79 -3.29 3.33
CA GLU A 15 11.06 -4.36 4.28
C GLU A 15 11.23 -5.71 3.57
N HIS A 16 11.86 -6.66 4.25
CA HIS A 16 12.11 -7.99 3.69
C HIS A 16 10.82 -8.61 3.13
N GLY A 17 10.88 -9.10 1.89
CA GLY A 17 9.72 -9.71 1.24
C GLY A 17 8.81 -8.74 0.48
N TRP A 18 9.11 -7.44 0.48
CA TRP A 18 8.24 -6.46 -0.16
C TRP A 18 8.07 -6.70 -1.68
N ARG A 19 9.13 -7.19 -2.33
CA ARG A 19 9.11 -7.40 -3.79
C ARG A 19 8.16 -8.52 -4.19
N GLU A 20 8.15 -9.60 -3.42
CA GLU A 20 7.24 -10.72 -3.64
C GLU A 20 5.80 -10.31 -3.43
N PHE A 21 5.55 -9.51 -2.40
CA PHE A 21 4.22 -8.99 -2.11
C PHE A 21 3.75 -8.03 -3.21
N ASP A 22 4.61 -7.10 -3.62
CA ASP A 22 4.32 -6.16 -4.71
C ASP A 22 4.01 -6.91 -6.00
N ALA A 23 4.81 -7.92 -6.35
CA ALA A 23 4.59 -8.73 -7.54
C ALA A 23 3.25 -9.49 -7.47
N ALA A 24 2.92 -10.05 -6.31
CA ALA A 24 1.65 -10.75 -6.12
C ALA A 24 0.46 -9.81 -6.30
N LEU A 25 0.54 -8.59 -5.77
CA LEU A 25 -0.52 -7.60 -5.92
C LEU A 25 -0.70 -7.14 -7.37
N ARG A 26 0.41 -6.92 -8.08
CA ARG A 26 0.35 -6.53 -9.49
C ARG A 26 -0.24 -7.62 -10.37
N ALA A 27 -0.06 -8.88 -9.98
CA ALA A 27 -0.61 -10.03 -10.71
C ALA A 27 -2.06 -10.33 -10.36
N ASP A 28 -2.57 -9.78 -9.25
CA ASP A 28 -3.95 -10.03 -8.81
C ASP A 28 -4.92 -9.19 -9.64
N PRO A 29 -5.90 -9.81 -10.31
CA PRO A 29 -6.88 -9.06 -11.11
C PRO A 29 -7.84 -8.24 -10.26
N ARG A 30 -7.97 -8.54 -8.96
CA ARG A 30 -8.93 -7.89 -8.07
C ARG A 30 -8.41 -7.74 -6.64
N PRO A 31 -7.34 -6.95 -6.44
CA PRO A 31 -6.91 -6.68 -5.07
C PRO A 31 -7.95 -5.80 -4.36
N LEU A 32 -8.26 -6.15 -3.11
CA LEU A 32 -9.28 -5.46 -2.33
C LEU A 32 -8.67 -4.85 -1.08
N MET A 33 -9.09 -3.64 -0.76
CA MET A 33 -8.71 -2.96 0.46
C MET A 33 -9.97 -2.42 1.13
N SER A 34 -10.11 -2.67 2.45
CA SER A 34 -11.24 -2.14 3.19
C SER A 34 -11.10 -0.62 3.37
N ALA A 35 -12.23 0.07 3.54
CA ALA A 35 -12.23 1.49 3.84
C ALA A 35 -11.47 1.79 5.13
N ALA A 36 -11.57 0.91 6.14
CA ALA A 36 -10.85 1.05 7.39
C ALA A 36 -9.33 0.99 7.17
N THR A 37 -8.84 0.06 6.36
CA THR A 37 -7.42 -0.03 6.02
C THR A 37 -6.96 1.23 5.30
N TYR A 38 -7.73 1.73 4.35
CA TYR A 38 -7.39 2.95 3.63
C TYR A 38 -7.25 4.15 4.59
N VAL A 39 -8.18 4.29 5.54
CA VAL A 39 -8.12 5.35 6.55
C VAL A 39 -6.88 5.19 7.43
N GLU A 40 -6.59 3.97 7.90
CA GLU A 40 -5.39 3.70 8.70
C GLU A 40 -4.11 4.10 7.96
N LEU A 41 -4.00 3.75 6.68
CA LEU A 41 -2.86 4.12 5.86
C LEU A 41 -2.71 5.63 5.76
N GLY A 42 -3.80 6.35 5.58
CA GLY A 42 -3.78 7.81 5.55
C GLY A 42 -3.27 8.41 6.85
N LEU A 43 -3.66 7.82 7.99
CA LEU A 43 -3.20 8.26 9.30
C LEU A 43 -1.71 7.97 9.50
N VAL A 44 -1.25 6.77 9.14
CA VAL A 44 0.15 6.38 9.26
C VAL A 44 1.05 7.28 8.41
N VAL A 45 0.69 7.47 7.15
CA VAL A 45 1.46 8.29 6.21
C VAL A 45 1.43 9.76 6.62
N GLY A 46 0.28 10.23 7.12
CA GLY A 46 0.14 11.60 7.61
C GLY A 46 1.06 11.92 8.78
N ARG A 47 1.33 10.94 9.64
CA ARG A 47 2.26 11.10 10.77
C ARG A 47 3.71 11.27 10.34
N ILE A 48 4.07 10.72 9.19
CA ILE A 48 5.44 10.82 8.65
C ILE A 48 5.72 12.25 8.17
N ARG A 49 4.68 12.97 7.74
CA ARG A 49 4.77 14.36 7.25
C ARG A 49 5.77 14.56 6.10
N ASP A 50 5.90 13.53 5.27
CA ASP A 50 6.75 13.60 4.08
C ASP A 50 5.86 13.48 2.84
N PRO A 51 5.73 14.56 2.03
CA PRO A 51 4.89 14.51 0.83
C PRO A 51 5.32 13.43 -0.17
N SER A 52 6.60 13.06 -0.20
CA SER A 52 7.07 12.01 -1.10
C SER A 52 6.50 10.64 -0.74
N VAL A 53 6.30 10.37 0.55
CA VAL A 53 5.68 9.12 1.02
C VAL A 53 4.23 9.06 0.61
N CYS A 54 3.49 10.15 0.74
CA CYS A 54 2.10 10.22 0.28
C CYS A 54 1.99 9.93 -1.22
N ARG A 55 2.87 10.53 -2.03
CA ARG A 55 2.89 10.28 -3.47
C ARG A 55 3.23 8.84 -3.81
N ARG A 56 4.17 8.24 -3.07
CA ARG A 56 4.53 6.82 -3.26
C ARG A 56 3.35 5.92 -2.95
N LEU A 57 2.62 6.19 -1.88
CA LEU A 57 1.43 5.43 -1.52
C LEU A 57 0.38 5.53 -2.64
N ASP A 58 0.09 6.72 -3.11
CA ASP A 58 -0.89 6.92 -4.19
C ASP A 58 -0.50 6.15 -5.45
N ARG A 59 0.78 6.19 -5.82
CA ARG A 59 1.30 5.47 -6.99
C ARG A 59 1.20 3.96 -6.82
N LEU A 60 1.46 3.44 -5.61
CA LEU A 60 1.34 2.02 -5.33
C LEU A 60 -0.10 1.55 -5.45
N LEU A 61 -1.03 2.27 -4.83
CA LEU A 61 -2.46 1.91 -4.90
C LEU A 61 -2.94 1.92 -6.35
N GLU A 62 -2.52 2.90 -7.13
CA GLU A 62 -2.85 2.98 -8.55
C GLU A 62 -2.24 1.81 -9.33
N ALA A 63 -0.95 1.52 -9.10
CA ALA A 63 -0.25 0.43 -9.77
C ALA A 63 -0.87 -0.94 -9.47
N TRP A 64 -1.40 -1.12 -8.25
CA TRP A 64 -2.07 -2.36 -7.85
C TRP A 64 -3.53 -2.41 -8.30
N GLY A 65 -4.07 -1.32 -8.83
CA GLY A 65 -5.46 -1.25 -9.26
C GLY A 65 -6.46 -1.13 -8.12
N ILE A 66 -6.06 -0.59 -6.99
CA ILE A 66 -6.94 -0.33 -5.84
C ILE A 66 -7.50 1.07 -5.96
N GLU A 67 -8.82 1.17 -5.89
CA GLU A 67 -9.53 2.44 -5.93
C GLU A 67 -9.83 2.98 -4.55
#